data_525ffc83fa54b0d5950165aad8649fb8
#
_entry.id   525ffc83fa54b0d5950165aad8649fb8
#
_cell.length_a   1.000
_cell.length_b   1.000
_cell.length_c   1.000
_cell.angle_alpha   90.00
_cell.angle_beta   90.00
_cell.angle_gamma   90.00
#
_symmetry.space_group_name_H-M   'P 1'
#
loop_
_entity.id
_entity.type
_entity.pdbx_description
1 polymer ?
#
loop_
_entity_poly.entity_id
_entity_poly.type
_entity_poly.pdbx_seq_one_letter_code
_entity_poly.pdbx_strand_id
1 'polypeptide(L)'
;MAVLVNKNSKIIVQGFTGTEGTFHATQMIEYGTNVVGGITPGKGGSTHLDRPVFNTVKDAVDKTGADVSIIFVPPAFAADAIMEAADAGVKVIICITEGIPVQDMVKARDFLRGKDCRLIGPNCPGVITAGEAKVGIMPGFIFKPGRIGIVSKSGTLTYEAADQVVKAGLGISTAIGIGGDPIIGTTTKEAVELLMNDPETDGIIMIGEIGGNMEAEAANWLKNNMRKPVVGFIAGQTAPPGRRMGHAGAIIGGADDTAAAKMKIMGECGISVVASPADIGKTMAEAMSKKLATA
;
A
#
# COMPACT_ATOMS: atom_id res chain seq x y z
N MET A 1 -0.10 6.54 -16.92
CA MET A 1 0.16 7.34 -15.67
C MET A 1 0.16 6.36 -14.51
N ALA A 2 1.25 6.27 -13.79
CA ALA A 2 1.35 5.35 -12.65
C ALA A 2 0.33 5.70 -11.57
N VAL A 3 -0.13 4.69 -10.86
CA VAL A 3 -1.11 4.82 -9.78
C VAL A 3 -0.41 5.36 -8.52
N LEU A 4 -0.91 6.44 -7.93
CA LEU A 4 -0.48 7.10 -6.69
C LEU A 4 0.87 7.80 -6.76
N VAL A 5 1.96 7.11 -7.14
CA VAL A 5 3.32 7.67 -7.17
C VAL A 5 4.04 7.32 -8.46
N ASN A 6 4.87 8.22 -8.97
CA ASN A 6 5.67 8.05 -10.18
C ASN A 6 7.00 8.83 -10.08
N LYS A 7 7.81 8.79 -11.15
CA LYS A 7 9.11 9.49 -11.20
C LYS A 7 9.04 11.02 -11.04
N ASN A 8 7.86 11.62 -11.24
CA ASN A 8 7.67 13.07 -11.10
C ASN A 8 7.12 13.46 -9.71
N SER A 9 6.67 12.50 -8.91
CA SER A 9 6.17 12.75 -7.56
C SER A 9 7.27 13.35 -6.70
N LYS A 10 6.93 14.37 -5.90
CA LYS A 10 7.85 15.06 -5.01
C LYS A 10 7.57 14.64 -3.57
N ILE A 11 8.48 13.87 -3.01
CA ILE A 11 8.28 13.19 -1.73
C ILE A 11 8.93 13.98 -0.59
N ILE A 12 8.18 14.22 0.50
CA ILE A 12 8.70 14.68 1.79
C ILE A 12 8.57 13.58 2.83
N VAL A 13 9.54 13.52 3.75
CA VAL A 13 9.63 12.49 4.78
C VAL A 13 9.36 13.11 6.15
N GLN A 14 8.30 12.72 6.83
CA GLN A 14 8.06 13.09 8.23
C GLN A 14 8.79 12.14 9.17
N GLY A 15 9.49 12.68 10.17
CA GLY A 15 10.45 11.92 10.98
C GLY A 15 11.82 11.76 10.28
N PHE A 16 12.17 12.67 9.38
CA PHE A 16 13.27 12.57 8.42
C PHE A 16 14.64 12.32 9.06
N THR A 17 14.94 12.96 10.20
CA THR A 17 16.23 12.82 10.89
C THR A 17 16.24 11.72 11.96
N GLY A 18 15.14 10.99 12.12
CA GLY A 18 15.07 9.80 12.96
C GLY A 18 15.76 8.59 12.30
N THR A 19 15.99 7.52 13.06
CA THR A 19 16.70 6.32 12.56
C THR A 19 15.98 5.71 11.35
N GLU A 20 14.69 5.42 11.49
CA GLU A 20 13.87 4.83 10.42
C GLU A 20 13.72 5.79 9.22
N GLY A 21 13.42 7.07 9.50
CA GLY A 21 13.30 8.11 8.47
C GLY A 21 14.57 8.25 7.65
N THR A 22 15.73 8.29 8.30
CA THR A 22 17.05 8.37 7.63
C THR A 22 17.32 7.13 6.79
N PHE A 23 17.16 5.93 7.38
CA PHE A 23 17.45 4.68 6.69
C PHE A 23 16.58 4.51 5.43
N HIS A 24 15.27 4.65 5.57
CA HIS A 24 14.36 4.45 4.44
C HIS A 24 14.41 5.59 3.42
N ALA A 25 14.65 6.83 3.83
CA ALA A 25 14.88 7.92 2.90
C ALA A 25 16.13 7.69 2.04
N THR A 26 17.22 7.20 2.63
CA THR A 26 18.42 6.79 1.89
C THR A 26 18.08 5.74 0.84
N GLN A 27 17.36 4.69 1.21
CA GLN A 27 16.94 3.63 0.30
C GLN A 27 15.99 4.12 -0.81
N MET A 28 15.14 5.11 -0.53
CA MET A 28 14.29 5.75 -1.54
C MET A 28 15.12 6.57 -2.53
N ILE A 29 16.06 7.37 -2.03
CA ILE A 29 16.97 8.17 -2.87
C ILE A 29 17.84 7.27 -3.76
N GLU A 30 18.41 6.20 -3.21
CA GLU A 30 19.19 5.21 -3.97
C GLU A 30 18.36 4.50 -5.05
N TYR A 31 17.07 4.31 -4.82
CA TYR A 31 16.14 3.77 -5.83
C TYR A 31 15.84 4.76 -6.97
N GLY A 32 16.18 6.04 -6.80
CA GLY A 32 15.87 7.12 -7.76
C GLY A 32 14.58 7.88 -7.43
N THR A 33 13.98 7.65 -6.27
CA THR A 33 12.80 8.38 -5.82
C THR A 33 13.14 9.86 -5.55
N ASN A 34 12.33 10.78 -6.04
CA ASN A 34 12.55 12.21 -5.90
C ASN A 34 12.15 12.71 -4.49
N VAL A 35 12.99 12.43 -3.50
CA VAL A 35 12.86 12.97 -2.13
C VAL A 35 13.35 14.43 -2.15
N VAL A 36 12.44 15.38 -1.93
CA VAL A 36 12.73 16.82 -2.03
C VAL A 36 13.02 17.49 -0.68
N GLY A 37 12.79 16.80 0.43
CA GLY A 37 13.05 17.29 1.78
C GLY A 37 12.39 16.42 2.84
N GLY A 38 12.46 16.86 4.09
CA GLY A 38 11.78 16.19 5.17
C GLY A 38 11.46 17.09 6.36
N ILE A 39 10.64 16.57 7.25
CA ILE A 39 10.14 17.29 8.42
C ILE A 39 10.70 16.67 9.69
N THR A 40 11.32 17.49 10.51
CA THR A 40 11.67 17.20 11.90
C THR A 40 11.51 18.49 12.69
N PRO A 41 10.46 18.61 13.52
CA PRO A 41 10.23 19.81 14.33
C PRO A 41 11.46 20.17 15.17
N GLY A 42 11.81 21.45 15.19
CA GLY A 42 12.99 21.98 15.89
C GLY A 42 14.32 21.85 15.12
N LYS A 43 14.34 21.20 13.95
CA LYS A 43 15.54 21.09 13.08
C LYS A 43 15.39 21.81 11.74
N GLY A 44 14.34 22.60 11.56
CA GLY A 44 14.12 23.39 10.35
C GLY A 44 15.30 24.31 10.04
N GLY A 45 15.64 24.43 8.75
CA GLY A 45 16.80 25.18 8.28
C GLY A 45 18.11 24.39 8.21
N SER A 46 18.15 23.16 8.75
CA SER A 46 19.28 22.24 8.59
C SER A 46 19.18 21.44 7.27
N THR A 47 20.25 20.72 6.96
CA THR A 47 20.32 19.80 5.81
C THR A 47 20.53 18.38 6.34
N HIS A 48 19.83 17.40 5.72
CA HIS A 48 19.96 15.97 6.01
C HIS A 48 19.84 15.18 4.70
N LEU A 49 20.75 14.23 4.47
CA LEU A 49 20.86 13.48 3.20
C LEU A 49 20.88 14.41 1.96
N ASP A 50 21.58 15.53 2.06
CA ASP A 50 21.64 16.59 1.03
C ASP A 50 20.26 17.19 0.65
N ARG A 51 19.31 17.14 1.57
CA ARG A 51 17.95 17.67 1.40
C ARG A 51 17.61 18.61 2.56
N PRO A 52 16.79 19.67 2.32
CA PRO A 52 16.37 20.59 3.35
C PRO A 52 15.47 19.91 4.38
N VAL A 53 15.64 20.31 5.64
CA VAL A 53 14.78 19.93 6.76
C VAL A 53 13.88 21.10 7.12
N PHE A 54 12.59 20.83 7.33
CA PHE A 54 11.56 21.79 7.69
C PHE A 54 10.99 21.49 9.08
N ASN A 55 10.40 22.50 9.71
CA ASN A 55 9.68 22.31 10.97
C ASN A 55 8.24 21.82 10.75
N THR A 56 7.62 22.19 9.64
CA THR A 56 6.21 21.85 9.32
C THR A 56 6.07 21.29 7.91
N VAL A 57 5.01 20.52 7.69
CA VAL A 57 4.65 20.03 6.35
C VAL A 57 4.29 21.19 5.43
N LYS A 58 3.58 22.21 5.96
CA LYS A 58 3.21 23.40 5.19
C LYS A 58 4.44 24.12 4.62
N ASP A 59 5.47 24.36 5.43
CA ASP A 59 6.71 25.00 4.95
C ASP A 59 7.39 24.16 3.86
N ALA A 60 7.39 22.82 4.02
CA ALA A 60 7.97 21.92 3.04
C ALA A 60 7.21 21.97 1.72
N VAL A 61 5.89 21.91 1.74
CA VAL A 61 5.03 21.98 0.54
C VAL A 61 5.21 23.32 -0.17
N ASP A 62 5.16 24.43 0.57
CA ASP A 62 5.27 25.77 -0.02
C ASP A 62 6.62 25.99 -0.72
N LYS A 63 7.71 25.43 -0.17
CA LYS A 63 9.06 25.60 -0.71
C LYS A 63 9.46 24.60 -1.80
N THR A 64 8.92 23.38 -1.75
CA THR A 64 9.34 22.30 -2.67
C THR A 64 8.28 21.92 -3.68
N GLY A 65 7.02 22.25 -3.41
CA GLY A 65 5.87 21.77 -4.17
C GLY A 65 5.63 20.27 -3.99
N ALA A 66 5.95 19.72 -2.80
CA ALA A 66 5.74 18.30 -2.49
C ALA A 66 4.27 17.91 -2.58
N ASP A 67 4.00 16.79 -3.21
CA ASP A 67 2.65 16.22 -3.43
C ASP A 67 2.47 14.87 -2.71
N VAL A 68 3.55 14.26 -2.20
CA VAL A 68 3.53 13.01 -1.46
C VAL A 68 4.24 13.17 -0.12
N SER A 69 3.62 12.70 0.96
CA SER A 69 4.24 12.61 2.29
C SER A 69 4.33 11.17 2.74
N ILE A 70 5.52 10.76 3.23
CA ILE A 70 5.70 9.49 3.91
C ILE A 70 6.02 9.71 5.38
N ILE A 71 5.42 8.91 6.28
CA ILE A 71 5.41 9.12 7.72
C ILE A 71 6.13 7.97 8.44
N PHE A 72 7.21 8.31 9.18
CA PHE A 72 7.99 7.43 10.05
C PHE A 72 8.03 7.93 11.50
N VAL A 73 7.11 8.79 11.89
CA VAL A 73 7.06 9.29 13.26
C VAL A 73 6.52 8.23 14.24
N PRO A 74 6.85 8.32 15.55
CA PRO A 74 6.31 7.39 16.55
C PRO A 74 4.78 7.36 16.59
N PRO A 75 4.15 6.24 17.03
CA PRO A 75 2.70 6.04 16.99
C PRO A 75 1.86 7.15 17.63
N ALA A 76 2.35 7.73 18.73
CA ALA A 76 1.65 8.81 19.45
C ALA A 76 1.50 10.10 18.63
N PHE A 77 2.30 10.30 17.58
CA PHE A 77 2.32 11.50 16.75
C PHE A 77 1.87 11.26 15.31
N ALA A 78 1.65 10.00 14.94
CA ALA A 78 1.41 9.63 13.54
C ALA A 78 0.05 10.12 13.02
N ALA A 79 -1.00 10.12 13.86
CA ALA A 79 -2.31 10.64 13.46
C ALA A 79 -2.24 12.17 13.21
N ASP A 80 -1.52 12.91 14.04
CA ASP A 80 -1.30 14.36 13.84
C ASP A 80 -0.49 14.61 12.57
N ALA A 81 0.54 13.80 12.31
CA ALA A 81 1.33 13.87 11.08
C ALA A 81 0.50 13.60 9.79
N ILE A 82 -0.48 12.69 9.86
CA ILE A 82 -1.44 12.44 8.78
C ILE A 82 -2.31 13.69 8.55
N MET A 83 -2.88 14.24 9.62
CA MET A 83 -3.75 15.40 9.53
C MET A 83 -3.00 16.65 9.06
N GLU A 84 -1.78 16.88 9.53
CA GLU A 84 -0.90 17.98 9.09
C GLU A 84 -0.60 17.88 7.59
N ALA A 85 -0.27 16.69 7.08
CA ALA A 85 -0.03 16.49 5.65
C ALA A 85 -1.27 16.79 4.80
N ALA A 86 -2.44 16.34 5.25
CA ALA A 86 -3.70 16.61 4.56
C ALA A 86 -4.07 18.10 4.59
N ASP A 87 -3.82 18.78 5.69
CA ASP A 87 -4.08 20.22 5.83
C ASP A 87 -3.13 21.07 4.97
N ALA A 88 -1.89 20.64 4.82
CA ALA A 88 -0.91 21.26 3.93
C ALA A 88 -1.18 21.04 2.43
N GLY A 89 -2.21 20.25 2.07
CA GLY A 89 -2.61 20.01 0.68
C GLY A 89 -1.87 18.87 -0.03
N VAL A 90 -1.16 18.01 0.72
CA VAL A 90 -0.51 16.81 0.18
C VAL A 90 -1.56 15.87 -0.42
N LYS A 91 -1.30 15.34 -1.62
CA LYS A 91 -2.27 14.50 -2.36
C LYS A 91 -2.20 13.03 -1.97
N VAL A 92 -1.02 12.51 -1.69
CA VAL A 92 -0.81 11.11 -1.28
C VAL A 92 -0.05 11.10 0.05
N ILE A 93 -0.66 10.50 1.06
CA ILE A 93 -0.10 10.36 2.40
C ILE A 93 0.13 8.88 2.65
N ILE A 94 1.37 8.49 2.96
CA ILE A 94 1.74 7.10 3.21
C ILE A 94 2.22 6.99 4.65
N CYS A 95 1.50 6.26 5.50
CA CYS A 95 1.83 6.09 6.90
C CYS A 95 2.39 4.68 7.16
N ILE A 96 3.69 4.59 7.44
CA ILE A 96 4.37 3.32 7.71
C ILE A 96 4.13 2.89 9.16
N THR A 97 3.97 3.85 10.06
CA THR A 97 3.90 3.64 11.51
C THR A 97 2.85 2.61 11.89
N GLU A 98 3.26 1.65 12.71
CA GLU A 98 2.41 0.65 13.35
C GLU A 98 2.09 1.08 14.79
N GLY A 99 0.96 0.61 15.34
CA GLY A 99 0.58 0.80 16.74
C GLY A 99 -0.05 2.16 17.05
N ILE A 100 -0.58 2.85 16.07
CA ILE A 100 -1.35 4.09 16.28
C ILE A 100 -2.63 3.74 17.06
N PRO A 101 -2.96 4.47 18.14
CA PRO A 101 -4.20 4.23 18.87
C PRO A 101 -5.43 4.34 17.96
N VAL A 102 -6.35 3.39 18.09
CA VAL A 102 -7.58 3.32 17.25
C VAL A 102 -8.36 4.62 17.29
N GLN A 103 -8.50 5.24 18.48
CA GLN A 103 -9.21 6.51 18.63
C GLN A 103 -8.56 7.66 17.84
N ASP A 104 -7.25 7.68 17.75
CA ASP A 104 -6.52 8.71 17.00
C ASP A 104 -6.69 8.49 15.50
N MET A 105 -6.72 7.23 15.04
CA MET A 105 -7.05 6.91 13.64
C MET A 105 -8.50 7.23 13.28
N VAL A 106 -9.45 7.08 14.22
CA VAL A 106 -10.84 7.54 14.01
C VAL A 106 -10.88 9.05 13.75
N LYS A 107 -10.18 9.85 14.57
CA LYS A 107 -10.07 11.31 14.40
C LYS A 107 -9.41 11.67 13.06
N ALA A 108 -8.28 11.02 12.74
CA ALA A 108 -7.59 11.26 11.47
C ALA A 108 -8.50 10.93 10.27
N ARG A 109 -9.20 9.79 10.29
CA ARG A 109 -10.15 9.42 9.21
C ARG A 109 -11.30 10.41 9.08
N ASP A 110 -11.83 10.90 10.19
CA ASP A 110 -12.89 11.94 10.16
C ASP A 110 -12.36 13.26 9.58
N PHE A 111 -11.15 13.68 9.99
CA PHE A 111 -10.51 14.89 9.47
C PHE A 111 -10.24 14.83 7.97
N LEU A 112 -9.95 13.63 7.43
CA LEU A 112 -9.69 13.42 6.01
C LEU A 112 -10.96 13.45 5.14
N ARG A 113 -12.15 13.41 5.74
CA ARG A 113 -13.42 13.46 4.97
C ARG A 113 -13.53 14.75 4.17
N GLY A 114 -13.76 14.61 2.86
CA GLY A 114 -13.91 15.74 1.96
C GLY A 114 -12.61 16.47 1.59
N LYS A 115 -11.45 16.02 2.11
CA LYS A 115 -10.16 16.53 1.66
C LYS A 115 -9.71 15.80 0.39
N ASP A 116 -9.10 16.54 -0.52
CA ASP A 116 -8.55 16.00 -1.78
C ASP A 116 -7.19 15.37 -1.55
N CYS A 117 -7.16 14.30 -0.76
CA CYS A 117 -5.98 13.51 -0.46
C CYS A 117 -6.33 12.03 -0.27
N ARG A 118 -5.35 11.16 -0.44
CA ARG A 118 -5.47 9.72 -0.23
C ARG A 118 -4.46 9.24 0.81
N LEU A 119 -4.94 8.56 1.84
CA LEU A 119 -4.11 7.92 2.85
C LEU A 119 -3.89 6.43 2.50
N ILE A 120 -2.64 5.99 2.49
CA ILE A 120 -2.21 4.58 2.43
C ILE A 120 -1.64 4.19 3.80
N GLY A 121 -2.09 3.07 4.33
CA GLY A 121 -1.79 2.68 5.72
C GLY A 121 -2.81 3.23 6.71
N PRO A 122 -2.49 3.27 8.01
CA PRO A 122 -1.18 2.98 8.65
C PRO A 122 -0.77 1.50 8.63
N ASN A 123 0.39 1.22 9.26
CA ASN A 123 0.94 -0.14 9.37
C ASN A 123 1.06 -0.80 7.99
N CYS A 124 1.73 -0.15 7.07
CA CYS A 124 1.86 -0.59 5.68
C CYS A 124 3.31 -0.52 5.18
N PRO A 125 3.67 -1.29 4.16
CA PRO A 125 5.00 -1.21 3.56
C PRO A 125 5.18 -0.04 2.57
N GLY A 126 4.12 0.71 2.29
CA GLY A 126 4.12 1.82 1.33
C GLY A 126 3.63 1.44 -0.07
N VAL A 127 4.11 2.19 -1.05
CA VAL A 127 3.76 2.04 -2.48
C VAL A 127 5.04 2.02 -3.30
N ILE A 128 5.09 1.17 -4.32
CA ILE A 128 6.17 1.15 -5.31
C ILE A 128 5.61 1.05 -6.73
N THR A 129 5.99 1.99 -7.59
CA THR A 129 5.85 1.88 -9.04
C THR A 129 7.20 1.45 -9.58
N ALA A 130 7.26 0.22 -10.09
CA ALA A 130 8.53 -0.43 -10.42
C ALA A 130 9.30 0.35 -11.50
N GLY A 131 10.56 0.68 -11.20
CA GLY A 131 11.42 1.47 -12.08
C GLY A 131 11.17 2.98 -12.07
N GLU A 132 10.18 3.48 -11.30
CA GLU A 132 9.86 4.91 -11.24
C GLU A 132 10.03 5.51 -9.85
N ALA A 133 9.32 4.99 -8.85
CA ALA A 133 9.35 5.51 -7.49
C ALA A 133 9.05 4.42 -6.46
N LYS A 134 9.85 4.40 -5.41
CA LYS A 134 9.62 3.61 -4.19
C LYS A 134 9.33 4.59 -3.06
N VAL A 135 8.13 4.54 -2.48
CA VAL A 135 7.75 5.36 -1.33
C VAL A 135 7.32 4.43 -0.19
N GLY A 136 8.27 4.06 0.63
CA GLY A 136 8.08 3.08 1.68
C GLY A 136 9.30 2.21 1.95
N ILE A 137 9.03 1.07 2.60
CA ILE A 137 10.04 0.13 3.09
C ILE A 137 10.26 -1.09 2.18
N MET A 138 9.50 -1.20 1.08
CA MET A 138 9.60 -2.33 0.15
C MET A 138 11.03 -2.48 -0.41
N PRO A 139 11.59 -3.70 -0.50
CA PRO A 139 12.92 -3.94 -1.08
C PRO A 139 12.88 -3.75 -2.60
N GLY A 140 13.31 -2.58 -3.10
CA GLY A 140 13.16 -2.17 -4.50
C GLY A 140 13.74 -3.14 -5.53
N PHE A 141 14.78 -3.92 -5.16
CA PHE A 141 15.48 -4.82 -6.08
C PHE A 141 14.65 -6.01 -6.57
N ILE A 142 13.58 -6.41 -5.84
CA ILE A 142 12.69 -7.51 -6.25
C ILE A 142 11.59 -7.04 -7.22
N PHE A 143 11.32 -5.74 -7.29
CA PHE A 143 10.26 -5.19 -8.15
C PHE A 143 10.84 -4.78 -9.51
N LYS A 144 10.66 -5.62 -10.51
CA LYS A 144 11.04 -5.29 -11.89
C LYS A 144 9.84 -4.70 -12.64
N PRO A 145 10.06 -3.70 -13.52
CA PRO A 145 9.00 -3.12 -14.33
C PRO A 145 8.23 -4.15 -15.15
N GLY A 146 6.92 -4.03 -15.18
CA GLY A 146 6.01 -4.89 -15.92
C GLY A 146 4.57 -4.40 -15.78
N ARG A 147 3.60 -5.30 -15.86
CA ARG A 147 2.18 -4.94 -15.98
C ARG A 147 1.26 -5.61 -14.95
N ILE A 148 1.82 -6.16 -13.87
CA ILE A 148 1.02 -6.76 -12.79
C ILE A 148 0.94 -5.81 -11.60
N GLY A 149 -0.28 -5.43 -11.21
CA GLY A 149 -0.56 -4.68 -10.00
C GLY A 149 -0.69 -5.59 -8.79
N ILE A 150 -0.25 -5.14 -7.61
CA ILE A 150 -0.41 -5.86 -6.35
C ILE A 150 -1.12 -4.97 -5.33
N VAL A 151 -2.18 -5.48 -4.70
CA VAL A 151 -2.81 -4.91 -3.51
C VAL A 151 -2.68 -5.90 -2.36
N SER A 152 -2.12 -5.47 -1.24
CA SER A 152 -1.86 -6.38 -0.12
C SER A 152 -1.97 -5.70 1.23
N LYS A 153 -2.51 -6.42 2.22
CA LYS A 153 -2.42 -6.07 3.64
C LYS A 153 -1.06 -6.44 4.24
N SER A 154 -0.37 -7.45 3.68
CA SER A 154 0.87 -7.99 4.19
C SER A 154 2.07 -7.48 3.40
N GLY A 155 3.06 -6.90 4.09
CA GLY A 155 4.35 -6.55 3.47
C GLY A 155 5.08 -7.78 2.94
N THR A 156 5.27 -8.79 3.76
CA THR A 156 6.03 -10.01 3.42
C THR A 156 5.43 -10.76 2.22
N LEU A 157 4.11 -10.95 2.21
CA LEU A 157 3.44 -11.63 1.09
C LEU A 157 3.44 -10.77 -0.19
N THR A 158 3.50 -9.44 -0.07
CA THR A 158 3.73 -8.56 -1.23
C THR A 158 5.06 -8.86 -1.89
N TYR A 159 6.12 -9.03 -1.08
CA TYR A 159 7.48 -9.32 -1.58
C TYR A 159 7.55 -10.70 -2.24
N GLU A 160 6.94 -11.71 -1.61
CA GLU A 160 6.83 -13.07 -2.15
C GLU A 160 6.11 -13.09 -3.50
N ALA A 161 4.95 -12.44 -3.57
CA ALA A 161 4.18 -12.35 -4.81
C ALA A 161 4.94 -11.61 -5.93
N ALA A 162 5.62 -10.50 -5.60
CA ALA A 162 6.41 -9.74 -6.55
C ALA A 162 7.58 -10.56 -7.12
N ASP A 163 8.31 -11.28 -6.27
CA ASP A 163 9.41 -12.16 -6.67
C ASP A 163 8.93 -13.26 -7.61
N GLN A 164 7.80 -13.92 -7.28
CA GLN A 164 7.20 -14.96 -8.13
C GLN A 164 6.76 -14.42 -9.49
N VAL A 165 6.12 -13.26 -9.52
CA VAL A 165 5.68 -12.60 -10.77
C VAL A 165 6.87 -12.26 -11.66
N VAL A 166 7.95 -11.73 -11.07
CA VAL A 166 9.18 -11.39 -11.78
C VAL A 166 9.86 -12.65 -12.32
N LYS A 167 9.93 -13.74 -11.53
CA LYS A 167 10.47 -15.03 -11.97
C LYS A 167 9.63 -15.68 -13.08
N ALA A 168 8.33 -15.41 -13.10
CA ALA A 168 7.43 -15.82 -14.19
C ALA A 168 7.56 -14.92 -15.46
N GLY A 169 8.44 -13.93 -15.47
CA GLY A 169 8.70 -13.07 -16.63
C GLY A 169 7.68 -11.93 -16.85
N LEU A 170 6.83 -11.64 -15.86
CA LEU A 170 5.74 -10.65 -16.03
C LEU A 170 6.10 -9.24 -15.52
N GLY A 171 6.73 -9.10 -14.38
CA GLY A 171 7.05 -7.82 -13.74
C GLY A 171 5.84 -7.06 -13.17
N ILE A 172 6.15 -5.99 -12.44
CA ILE A 172 5.20 -5.23 -11.62
C ILE A 172 4.97 -3.84 -12.19
N SER A 173 3.71 -3.41 -12.29
CA SER A 173 3.36 -2.01 -12.56
C SER A 173 3.42 -1.20 -11.26
N THR A 174 2.51 -1.46 -10.34
CA THR A 174 2.46 -0.83 -9.02
C THR A 174 2.09 -1.84 -7.95
N ALA A 175 2.81 -1.83 -6.82
CA ALA A 175 2.40 -2.55 -5.63
C ALA A 175 1.97 -1.56 -4.54
N ILE A 176 0.78 -1.79 -3.98
CA ILE A 176 0.15 -0.96 -2.95
C ILE A 176 -0.03 -1.81 -1.69
N GLY A 177 0.76 -1.50 -0.66
CA GLY A 177 0.54 -2.06 0.67
C GLY A 177 -0.47 -1.21 1.43
N ILE A 178 -1.66 -1.73 1.69
CA ILE A 178 -2.74 -0.96 2.32
C ILE A 178 -2.72 -0.97 3.84
N GLY A 179 -1.94 -1.88 4.44
CA GLY A 179 -1.81 -2.03 5.89
C GLY A 179 -2.74 -3.05 6.53
N GLY A 180 -2.36 -3.50 7.74
CA GLY A 180 -3.06 -4.52 8.51
C GLY A 180 -3.81 -4.00 9.74
N ASP A 181 -3.98 -2.69 9.90
CA ASP A 181 -4.70 -2.10 11.01
C ASP A 181 -6.23 -2.13 10.77
N PRO A 182 -7.06 -2.11 11.83
CA PRO A 182 -8.52 -2.10 11.70
C PRO A 182 -9.06 -0.87 10.99
N ILE A 183 -8.37 0.28 11.15
CA ILE A 183 -8.74 1.56 10.54
C ILE A 183 -7.61 2.01 9.63
N ILE A 184 -7.81 1.83 8.33
CA ILE A 184 -6.85 2.21 7.29
C ILE A 184 -7.42 3.32 6.40
N GLY A 185 -6.55 3.97 5.66
CA GLY A 185 -6.90 5.04 4.72
C GLY A 185 -7.61 4.53 3.48
N THR A 186 -6.95 3.73 2.69
CA THR A 186 -7.44 3.17 1.43
C THR A 186 -7.80 1.71 1.61
N THR A 187 -9.03 1.33 1.27
CA THR A 187 -9.53 -0.04 1.37
C THR A 187 -9.00 -0.93 0.24
N THR A 188 -9.14 -2.25 0.39
CA THR A 188 -8.82 -3.22 -0.67
C THR A 188 -9.57 -2.91 -1.96
N LYS A 189 -10.87 -2.61 -1.86
CA LYS A 189 -11.71 -2.25 -3.03
C LYS A 189 -11.17 -1.02 -3.74
N GLU A 190 -10.89 0.07 -3.02
CA GLU A 190 -10.39 1.32 -3.61
C GLU A 190 -9.04 1.12 -4.29
N ALA A 191 -8.13 0.35 -3.69
CA ALA A 191 -6.83 0.06 -4.28
C ALA A 191 -6.95 -0.83 -5.54
N VAL A 192 -7.82 -1.84 -5.52
CA VAL A 192 -8.13 -2.68 -6.69
C VAL A 192 -8.76 -1.83 -7.81
N GLU A 193 -9.67 -0.92 -7.48
CA GLU A 193 -10.30 -0.01 -8.43
C GLU A 193 -9.29 0.89 -9.14
N LEU A 194 -8.31 1.42 -8.40
CA LEU A 194 -7.20 2.19 -8.98
C LEU A 194 -6.43 1.37 -10.02
N LEU A 195 -6.03 0.14 -9.69
CA LEU A 195 -5.29 -0.73 -10.60
C LEU A 195 -6.16 -1.24 -11.77
N MET A 196 -7.46 -1.46 -11.54
CA MET A 196 -8.39 -1.87 -12.59
C MET A 196 -8.54 -0.78 -13.67
N ASN A 197 -8.45 0.49 -13.27
CA ASN A 197 -8.53 1.65 -14.15
C ASN A 197 -7.17 2.08 -14.74
N ASP A 198 -6.06 1.55 -14.24
CA ASP A 198 -4.72 1.92 -14.71
C ASP A 198 -4.40 1.25 -16.07
N PRO A 199 -4.10 2.01 -17.12
CA PRO A 199 -3.77 1.45 -18.44
C PRO A 199 -2.43 0.69 -18.47
N GLU A 200 -1.56 0.89 -17.49
CA GLU A 200 -0.26 0.22 -17.39
C GLU A 200 -0.34 -1.11 -16.61
N THR A 201 -1.50 -1.42 -16.04
CA THR A 201 -1.76 -2.68 -15.33
C THR A 201 -2.63 -3.60 -16.17
N ASP A 202 -2.21 -4.85 -16.39
CA ASP A 202 -2.94 -5.86 -17.16
C ASP A 202 -3.51 -7.01 -16.33
N GLY A 203 -2.99 -7.25 -15.14
CA GLY A 203 -3.46 -8.23 -14.17
C GLY A 203 -3.28 -7.72 -12.75
N ILE A 204 -4.05 -8.25 -11.79
CA ILE A 204 -4.04 -7.79 -10.40
C ILE A 204 -3.90 -8.97 -9.45
N ILE A 205 -3.01 -8.84 -8.47
CA ILE A 205 -2.91 -9.75 -7.33
C ILE A 205 -3.51 -9.06 -6.12
N MET A 206 -4.46 -9.74 -5.47
CA MET A 206 -5.13 -9.28 -4.27
C MET A 206 -4.81 -10.20 -3.09
N ILE A 207 -4.06 -9.71 -2.12
CA ILE A 207 -3.64 -10.46 -0.93
C ILE A 207 -4.33 -9.88 0.29
N GLY A 208 -5.17 -10.69 0.91
CA GLY A 208 -5.88 -10.38 2.13
C GLY A 208 -5.54 -11.32 3.28
N GLU A 209 -6.29 -11.20 4.34
CA GLU A 209 -6.14 -11.99 5.55
C GLU A 209 -7.49 -12.19 6.23
N ILE A 210 -7.53 -13.02 7.26
CA ILE A 210 -8.70 -13.16 8.13
C ILE A 210 -9.08 -11.84 8.80
N GLY A 211 -10.34 -11.70 9.20
CA GLY A 211 -10.87 -10.53 9.89
C GLY A 211 -11.37 -9.43 8.95
N GLY A 212 -12.46 -8.80 9.35
CA GLY A 212 -13.15 -7.79 8.57
C GLY A 212 -13.71 -8.28 7.23
N ASN A 213 -14.23 -7.37 6.42
CA ASN A 213 -14.98 -7.69 5.19
C ASN A 213 -14.38 -7.07 3.91
N MET A 214 -13.24 -6.38 3.99
CA MET A 214 -12.69 -5.58 2.88
C MET A 214 -12.43 -6.39 1.60
N GLU A 215 -11.98 -7.65 1.72
CA GLU A 215 -11.74 -8.53 0.58
C GLU A 215 -13.04 -9.00 -0.06
N ALA A 216 -14.08 -9.27 0.74
CA ALA A 216 -15.41 -9.61 0.26
C ALA A 216 -16.07 -8.42 -0.45
N GLU A 217 -15.93 -7.20 0.08
CA GLU A 217 -16.39 -5.96 -0.59
C GLU A 217 -15.69 -5.75 -1.94
N ALA A 218 -14.37 -5.94 -1.98
CA ALA A 218 -13.61 -5.84 -3.23
C ALA A 218 -14.05 -6.90 -4.25
N ALA A 219 -14.26 -8.16 -3.82
CA ALA A 219 -14.72 -9.25 -4.65
C ALA A 219 -16.12 -8.98 -5.22
N ASN A 220 -17.05 -8.51 -4.39
CA ASN A 220 -18.40 -8.16 -4.83
C ASN A 220 -18.39 -7.00 -5.86
N TRP A 221 -17.53 -6.01 -5.69
CA TRP A 221 -17.34 -4.94 -6.67
C TRP A 221 -16.78 -5.51 -8.00
N LEU A 222 -15.76 -6.38 -7.91
CA LEU A 222 -15.12 -7.02 -9.07
C LEU A 222 -16.09 -7.86 -9.87
N LYS A 223 -17.09 -8.50 -9.26
CA LYS A 223 -18.10 -9.31 -9.95
C LYS A 223 -18.71 -8.61 -11.18
N ASN A 224 -18.89 -7.30 -11.09
CA ASN A 224 -19.49 -6.49 -12.16
C ASN A 224 -18.49 -5.55 -12.87
N ASN A 225 -17.25 -5.47 -12.40
CA ASN A 225 -16.28 -4.48 -12.86
C ASN A 225 -14.93 -5.08 -13.31
N MET A 226 -14.81 -6.42 -13.32
CA MET A 226 -13.58 -7.11 -13.70
C MET A 226 -13.32 -7.01 -15.20
N ARG A 227 -12.27 -6.31 -15.58
CA ARG A 227 -11.79 -6.17 -16.96
C ARG A 227 -10.39 -6.73 -17.16
N LYS A 228 -9.75 -7.14 -16.08
CA LYS A 228 -8.40 -7.70 -16.02
C LYS A 228 -8.42 -8.93 -15.15
N PRO A 229 -7.61 -9.97 -15.43
CA PRO A 229 -7.53 -11.13 -14.55
C PRO A 229 -7.09 -10.72 -13.14
N VAL A 230 -7.74 -11.32 -12.14
CA VAL A 230 -7.43 -11.12 -10.73
C VAL A 230 -7.10 -12.45 -10.08
N VAL A 231 -5.95 -12.53 -9.43
CA VAL A 231 -5.53 -13.67 -8.59
C VAL A 231 -5.60 -13.25 -7.13
N GLY A 232 -6.18 -14.10 -6.30
CA GLY A 232 -6.40 -13.80 -4.90
C GLY A 232 -5.83 -14.84 -3.93
N PHE A 233 -5.32 -14.37 -2.80
CA PHE A 233 -4.87 -15.19 -1.67
C PHE A 233 -5.35 -14.59 -0.35
N ILE A 234 -5.77 -15.46 0.57
CA ILE A 234 -6.15 -15.06 1.95
C ILE A 234 -5.25 -15.78 2.95
N ALA A 235 -4.51 -15.01 3.75
CA ALA A 235 -3.69 -15.53 4.84
C ALA A 235 -4.54 -15.90 6.06
N GLY A 236 -4.03 -16.82 6.88
CA GLY A 236 -4.66 -17.21 8.13
C GLY A 236 -5.63 -18.39 8.03
N GLN A 237 -5.49 -19.28 7.02
CA GLN A 237 -6.38 -20.43 6.81
C GLN A 237 -6.44 -21.40 8.01
N THR A 238 -5.38 -21.46 8.82
CA THR A 238 -5.30 -22.29 10.03
C THR A 238 -5.47 -21.51 11.33
N ALA A 239 -5.85 -20.23 11.24
CA ALA A 239 -6.00 -19.39 12.41
C ALA A 239 -7.19 -19.82 13.27
N PRO A 240 -7.02 -19.94 14.61
CA PRO A 240 -8.13 -20.22 15.51
C PRO A 240 -9.05 -18.98 15.66
N PRO A 241 -10.38 -19.17 15.79
CA PRO A 241 -11.31 -18.06 16.04
C PRO A 241 -10.97 -17.26 17.32
N GLY A 242 -11.22 -15.95 17.28
CA GLY A 242 -11.06 -15.05 18.43
C GLY A 242 -9.61 -14.73 18.81
N ARG A 243 -8.61 -15.26 18.07
CA ARG A 243 -7.21 -14.97 18.33
C ARG A 243 -6.62 -14.00 17.31
N ARG A 244 -5.93 -12.97 17.78
CA ARG A 244 -5.19 -12.04 16.93
C ARG A 244 -3.98 -12.76 16.30
N MET A 245 -3.85 -12.65 14.98
CA MET A 245 -2.79 -13.31 14.19
C MET A 245 -1.87 -12.28 13.51
N GLY A 246 -0.94 -11.70 14.27
CA GLY A 246 -0.02 -10.68 13.78
C GLY A 246 -0.66 -9.30 13.72
N HIS A 247 -1.29 -8.94 12.61
CA HIS A 247 -1.94 -7.65 12.43
C HIS A 247 -3.10 -7.41 13.42
N ALA A 248 -3.30 -6.14 13.79
CA ALA A 248 -4.36 -5.77 14.72
C ALA A 248 -5.78 -6.07 14.17
N GLY A 249 -5.94 -6.02 12.83
CA GLY A 249 -7.18 -6.36 12.14
C GLY A 249 -7.38 -7.85 11.86
N ALA A 250 -6.35 -8.69 12.04
CA ALA A 250 -6.38 -10.11 11.71
C ALA A 250 -6.95 -10.96 12.87
N ILE A 251 -8.25 -10.83 13.12
CA ILE A 251 -9.01 -11.60 14.11
C ILE A 251 -10.29 -12.11 13.46
N ILE A 252 -10.58 -13.41 13.60
CA ILE A 252 -11.87 -13.99 13.20
C ILE A 252 -12.91 -13.62 14.27
N GLY A 253 -13.79 -12.69 13.95
CA GLY A 253 -14.91 -12.26 14.81
C GLY A 253 -16.23 -12.93 14.48
N GLY A 254 -16.37 -13.51 13.27
CA GLY A 254 -17.58 -14.14 12.77
C GLY A 254 -17.32 -15.22 11.71
N ALA A 255 -18.38 -15.80 11.20
CA ALA A 255 -18.29 -16.86 10.17
C ALA A 255 -17.78 -16.33 8.83
N ASP A 256 -18.11 -15.08 8.50
CA ASP A 256 -17.88 -14.49 7.16
C ASP A 256 -16.46 -13.91 7.00
N ASP A 257 -15.72 -13.72 8.09
CA ASP A 257 -14.37 -13.15 8.07
C ASP A 257 -13.25 -14.19 8.23
N THR A 258 -13.60 -15.47 8.12
CA THR A 258 -12.64 -16.58 8.00
C THR A 258 -11.97 -16.59 6.62
N ALA A 259 -10.76 -17.15 6.52
CA ALA A 259 -10.10 -17.31 5.23
C ALA A 259 -10.95 -18.12 4.24
N ALA A 260 -11.56 -19.21 4.69
CA ALA A 260 -12.41 -20.07 3.85
C ALA A 260 -13.63 -19.33 3.27
N ALA A 261 -14.33 -18.53 4.11
CA ALA A 261 -15.48 -17.76 3.66
C ALA A 261 -15.08 -16.71 2.62
N LYS A 262 -13.99 -15.97 2.88
CA LYS A 262 -13.48 -14.96 1.93
C LYS A 262 -13.03 -15.58 0.61
N MET A 263 -12.27 -16.69 0.65
CA MET A 263 -11.83 -17.41 -0.55
C MET A 263 -13.01 -17.92 -1.38
N LYS A 264 -14.07 -18.40 -0.72
CA LYS A 264 -15.31 -18.83 -1.38
C LYS A 264 -15.97 -17.65 -2.12
N ILE A 265 -16.20 -16.53 -1.44
CA ILE A 265 -16.80 -15.32 -2.04
C ILE A 265 -15.96 -14.83 -3.23
N MET A 266 -14.63 -14.79 -3.08
CA MET A 266 -13.73 -14.38 -4.15
C MET A 266 -13.85 -15.27 -5.38
N GLY A 267 -13.90 -16.60 -5.19
CA GLY A 267 -14.10 -17.56 -6.30
C GLY A 267 -15.45 -17.40 -7.00
N GLU A 268 -16.53 -17.21 -6.23
CA GLU A 268 -17.88 -16.95 -6.76
C GLU A 268 -17.98 -15.62 -7.53
N CYS A 269 -17.07 -14.69 -7.27
CA CYS A 269 -16.95 -13.41 -7.98
C CYS A 269 -15.99 -13.48 -9.20
N GLY A 270 -15.45 -14.66 -9.54
CA GLY A 270 -14.60 -14.85 -10.72
C GLY A 270 -13.11 -14.61 -10.49
N ILE A 271 -12.67 -14.42 -9.25
CA ILE A 271 -11.27 -14.28 -8.90
C ILE A 271 -10.61 -15.66 -8.88
N SER A 272 -9.42 -15.80 -9.48
CA SER A 272 -8.63 -17.02 -9.42
C SER A 272 -7.97 -17.15 -8.03
N VAL A 273 -8.59 -17.90 -7.13
CA VAL A 273 -8.13 -18.05 -5.75
C VAL A 273 -7.10 -19.16 -5.63
N VAL A 274 -5.97 -18.90 -4.96
CA VAL A 274 -4.94 -19.88 -4.66
C VAL A 274 -4.96 -20.28 -3.18
N ALA A 275 -4.75 -21.56 -2.89
CA ALA A 275 -4.70 -22.08 -1.53
C ALA A 275 -3.32 -21.86 -0.87
N SER A 276 -2.27 -21.82 -1.68
CA SER A 276 -0.89 -21.56 -1.22
C SER A 276 -0.37 -20.24 -1.78
N PRO A 277 0.31 -19.41 -0.98
CA PRO A 277 0.93 -18.21 -1.49
C PRO A 277 2.02 -18.51 -2.53
N ALA A 278 2.61 -19.71 -2.52
CA ALA A 278 3.62 -20.14 -3.50
C ALA A 278 3.07 -20.28 -4.93
N ASP A 279 1.75 -20.35 -5.11
CA ASP A 279 1.11 -20.52 -6.42
C ASP A 279 0.69 -19.19 -7.07
N ILE A 280 0.85 -18.04 -6.39
CA ILE A 280 0.36 -16.74 -6.85
C ILE A 280 0.94 -16.37 -8.22
N GLY A 281 2.26 -16.42 -8.38
CA GLY A 281 2.94 -16.03 -9.62
C GLY A 281 2.59 -16.95 -10.80
N LYS A 282 2.58 -18.25 -10.56
CA LYS A 282 2.20 -19.25 -11.57
C LYS A 282 0.76 -19.04 -12.05
N THR A 283 -0.18 -18.90 -11.12
CA THR A 283 -1.59 -18.69 -11.44
C THR A 283 -1.80 -17.37 -12.20
N MET A 284 -1.07 -16.31 -11.85
CA MET A 284 -1.12 -15.07 -12.61
C MET A 284 -0.58 -15.24 -14.03
N ALA A 285 0.52 -15.96 -14.22
CA ALA A 285 1.07 -16.22 -15.56
C ALA A 285 0.09 -17.01 -16.44
N GLU A 286 -0.58 -18.02 -15.88
CA GLU A 286 -1.63 -18.79 -16.57
C GLU A 286 -2.84 -17.92 -16.94
N ALA A 287 -3.28 -17.04 -16.01
CA ALA A 287 -4.41 -16.14 -16.25
C ALA A 287 -4.10 -15.11 -17.35
N MET A 288 -2.87 -14.58 -17.38
CA MET A 288 -2.40 -13.66 -18.41
C MET A 288 -2.32 -14.34 -19.79
N SER A 289 -1.83 -15.58 -19.86
CA SER A 289 -1.74 -16.34 -21.10
C SER A 289 -3.13 -16.64 -21.71
N LYS A 290 -4.12 -16.95 -20.87
CA LYS A 290 -5.51 -17.17 -21.31
C LYS A 290 -6.13 -15.88 -21.88
N LYS A 291 -5.88 -14.73 -21.25
CA LYS A 291 -6.35 -13.42 -21.74
C LYS A 291 -5.80 -13.11 -23.14
N LEU A 292 -4.51 -13.38 -23.38
CA LEU A 292 -3.88 -13.15 -24.69
C LEU A 292 -4.43 -14.07 -25.78
N ALA A 293 -4.87 -15.29 -25.44
CA ALA A 293 -5.45 -16.23 -26.39
C ALA A 293 -6.90 -15.90 -26.78
N THR A 294 -7.58 -15.03 -26.01
CA THR A 294 -8.99 -14.63 -26.24
C THR A 294 -9.14 -13.20 -26.75
N ALA A 295 -8.07 -12.43 -26.86
CA ALA A 295 -8.02 -11.07 -27.41
C ALA A 295 -7.58 -11.08 -28.88
#